data_c3a6b976a78a166b9c339cbb3b352c40
#
_entry.id   c3a6b976a78a166b9c339cbb3b352c40
#
_cell.length_a   1.000
_cell.length_b   1.000
_cell.length_c   1.000
_cell.angle_alpha   90.00
_cell.angle_beta   90.00
_cell.angle_gamma   90.00
#
_symmetry.space_group_name_H-M   'P 1'
#
loop_
_entity.id
_entity.type
_entity.pdbx_description
1 polymer ?
#
loop_
_entity_poly.entity_id
_entity_poly.type
_entity_poly.pdbx_seq_one_letter_code
_entity_poly.pdbx_strand_id
1 'polypeptide(L)'
;MNRQVTKKTDCSVIRNSLAVAALTLAISAAARAQMPEIPLTVAGHKLTVEVADSDTTRMQGLMHRRILPENRGMLFVFREVTHHAMWMKNTYIPLSVAFLDERGVIINIADMQPQTSDTHAAAKPAKYALEVNQGWFAKRGIKPGATIEGLERAPPAR
;
A
#
# COMPACT_ATOMS: atom_id res chain seq x y z
N MET A 1 50.01 -82.09 -17.84
CA MET A 1 49.95 -80.98 -18.79
C MET A 1 48.71 -80.21 -18.51
N ASN A 2 48.86 -79.10 -17.78
CA ASN A 2 47.76 -78.34 -17.21
C ASN A 2 47.79 -76.95 -17.79
N ARG A 3 46.80 -76.60 -18.62
CA ARG A 3 46.63 -75.22 -19.12
C ARG A 3 45.65 -74.48 -18.22
N GLN A 4 46.24 -73.55 -17.49
CA GLN A 4 45.46 -72.59 -16.76
C GLN A 4 44.90 -71.54 -17.74
N VAL A 5 43.60 -71.45 -17.83
CA VAL A 5 42.89 -70.39 -18.57
C VAL A 5 42.59 -69.29 -17.56
N THR A 6 43.31 -68.21 -17.63
CA THR A 6 43.02 -67.02 -16.85
C THR A 6 41.86 -66.25 -17.46
N LYS A 7 40.68 -66.25 -16.77
CA LYS A 7 39.58 -65.35 -17.08
C LYS A 7 39.94 -63.93 -16.68
N LYS A 8 40.07 -63.06 -17.68
CA LYS A 8 40.03 -61.61 -17.45
C LYS A 8 38.63 -61.18 -17.00
N THR A 9 38.56 -60.68 -15.81
CA THR A 9 37.34 -60.04 -15.30
C THR A 9 37.36 -58.61 -15.82
N ASP A 10 36.51 -58.31 -16.80
CA ASP A 10 36.25 -56.92 -17.20
C ASP A 10 35.45 -56.25 -16.09
N CYS A 11 36.07 -55.34 -15.41
CA CYS A 11 35.46 -54.45 -14.44
C CYS A 11 34.81 -53.29 -15.19
N SER A 12 33.60 -53.51 -15.68
CA SER A 12 32.79 -52.47 -16.25
C SER A 12 32.43 -51.47 -15.15
N VAL A 13 33.11 -50.32 -15.17
CA VAL A 13 32.84 -49.20 -14.30
C VAL A 13 31.48 -48.61 -14.71
N ILE A 14 30.46 -48.95 -13.94
CA ILE A 14 29.16 -48.29 -14.04
C ILE A 14 29.35 -46.85 -13.53
N ARG A 15 29.52 -45.92 -14.48
CA ARG A 15 29.46 -44.48 -14.19
C ARG A 15 28.01 -44.13 -13.93
N ASN A 16 27.61 -44.14 -12.65
CA ASN A 16 26.36 -43.54 -12.20
C ASN A 16 26.44 -42.02 -12.40
N SER A 17 25.90 -41.56 -13.54
CA SER A 17 25.61 -40.15 -13.73
C SER A 17 24.45 -39.78 -12.81
N LEU A 18 24.77 -39.29 -11.64
CA LEU A 18 23.80 -38.57 -10.78
C LEU A 18 23.45 -37.24 -11.49
N ALA A 19 22.36 -37.29 -12.26
CA ALA A 19 21.74 -36.09 -12.75
C ALA A 19 21.09 -35.39 -11.51
N VAL A 20 21.82 -34.44 -10.97
CA VAL A 20 21.27 -33.51 -9.98
C VAL A 20 20.29 -32.61 -10.72
N ALA A 21 19.02 -32.99 -10.70
CA ALA A 21 17.94 -32.09 -11.10
C ALA A 21 17.84 -30.97 -10.06
N ALA A 22 18.49 -29.86 -10.35
CA ALA A 22 18.30 -28.61 -9.60
C ALA A 22 16.86 -28.13 -9.89
N LEU A 23 15.95 -28.51 -9.00
CA LEU A 23 14.60 -27.97 -8.95
C LEU A 23 14.72 -26.52 -8.49
N THR A 24 14.89 -25.59 -9.43
CA THR A 24 14.79 -24.16 -9.16
C THR A 24 13.33 -23.85 -8.85
N LEU A 25 13.02 -23.80 -7.54
CA LEU A 25 11.76 -23.31 -7.04
C LEU A 25 11.69 -21.82 -7.39
N ALA A 26 11.09 -21.48 -8.52
CA ALA A 26 10.74 -20.11 -8.86
C ALA A 26 9.68 -19.67 -7.86
N ILE A 27 10.12 -19.03 -6.76
CA ILE A 27 9.22 -18.31 -5.87
C ILE A 27 8.74 -17.13 -6.69
N SER A 28 7.59 -17.33 -7.36
CA SER A 28 6.81 -16.25 -7.95
C SER A 28 6.29 -15.43 -6.77
N ALA A 29 7.10 -14.52 -6.25
CA ALA A 29 6.62 -13.43 -5.42
C ALA A 29 5.64 -12.67 -6.31
N ALA A 30 4.34 -12.94 -6.15
CA ALA A 30 3.31 -12.10 -6.72
C ALA A 30 3.64 -10.68 -6.24
N ALA A 31 4.25 -9.90 -7.12
CA ALA A 31 4.54 -8.50 -6.86
C ALA A 31 3.18 -7.85 -6.61
N ARG A 32 2.85 -7.68 -5.32
CA ARG A 32 1.76 -6.79 -4.94
C ARG A 32 2.11 -5.47 -5.58
N ALA A 33 1.31 -5.04 -6.55
CA ALA A 33 1.52 -3.76 -7.20
C ALA A 33 1.57 -2.72 -6.08
N GLN A 34 2.79 -2.26 -5.80
CA GLN A 34 3.02 -1.30 -4.73
C GLN A 34 2.33 -0.01 -5.16
N MET A 35 1.47 0.52 -4.29
CA MET A 35 0.82 1.80 -4.57
C MET A 35 1.88 2.88 -4.77
N PRO A 36 1.72 3.79 -5.73
CA PRO A 36 2.62 4.91 -5.89
C PRO A 36 2.75 5.69 -4.59
N GLU A 37 3.95 6.15 -4.26
CA GLU A 37 4.19 7.02 -3.12
C GLU A 37 4.57 8.42 -3.61
N ILE A 38 3.97 9.43 -3.01
CA ILE A 38 4.28 10.84 -3.31
C ILE A 38 4.54 11.63 -2.03
N PRO A 39 5.43 12.64 -2.09
CA PRO A 39 5.59 13.60 -1.00
C PRO A 39 4.49 14.67 -1.09
N LEU A 40 3.88 14.99 0.05
CA LEU A 40 2.95 16.10 0.21
C LEU A 40 3.49 17.08 1.26
N THR A 41 3.02 18.33 1.18
CA THR A 41 3.26 19.33 2.21
C THR A 41 1.93 19.97 2.63
N VAL A 42 1.69 20.04 3.93
CA VAL A 42 0.49 20.64 4.51
C VAL A 42 0.93 21.66 5.55
N ALA A 43 0.67 22.95 5.31
CA ALA A 43 1.08 24.04 6.21
C ALA A 43 2.58 23.94 6.62
N GLY A 44 3.47 23.63 5.68
CA GLY A 44 4.91 23.47 5.89
C GLY A 44 5.34 22.10 6.46
N HIS A 45 4.41 21.24 6.87
CA HIS A 45 4.71 19.89 7.37
C HIS A 45 4.76 18.88 6.23
N LYS A 46 5.89 18.17 6.10
CA LYS A 46 6.10 17.17 5.06
C LYS A 46 5.61 15.79 5.51
N LEU A 47 4.98 15.06 4.59
CA LEU A 47 4.62 13.66 4.77
C LEU A 47 4.77 12.92 3.43
N THR A 48 4.90 11.61 3.48
CA THR A 48 4.87 10.74 2.29
C THR A 48 3.61 9.89 2.34
N VAL A 49 2.87 9.86 1.24
CA VAL A 49 1.61 9.13 1.17
C VAL A 49 1.62 8.09 0.07
N GLU A 50 1.02 6.94 0.34
CA GLU A 50 0.64 6.00 -0.70
C GLU A 50 -0.60 6.53 -1.42
N VAL A 51 -0.71 6.30 -2.72
CA VAL A 51 -1.83 6.82 -3.52
C VAL A 51 -2.79 5.69 -3.89
N ALA A 52 -4.01 5.78 -3.40
CA ALA A 52 -5.12 4.90 -3.74
C ALA A 52 -5.90 5.52 -4.93
N ASP A 53 -5.50 5.15 -6.15
CA ASP A 53 -6.01 5.72 -7.40
C ASP A 53 -7.00 4.82 -8.16
N SER A 54 -7.13 3.56 -7.76
CA SER A 54 -8.04 2.57 -8.37
C SER A 54 -9.14 2.15 -7.40
N ASP A 55 -10.24 1.58 -7.93
CA ASP A 55 -11.33 1.07 -7.09
C ASP A 55 -10.82 0.05 -6.07
N THR A 56 -9.93 -0.87 -6.49
CA THR A 56 -9.35 -1.88 -5.60
C THR A 56 -8.53 -1.25 -4.48
N THR A 57 -7.64 -0.28 -4.80
CA THR A 57 -6.80 0.37 -3.79
C THR A 57 -7.61 1.27 -2.88
N ARG A 58 -8.63 1.96 -3.39
CA ARG A 58 -9.56 2.75 -2.56
C ARG A 58 -10.37 1.88 -1.62
N MET A 59 -10.87 0.72 -2.09
CA MET A 59 -11.60 -0.23 -1.24
C MET A 59 -10.71 -0.83 -0.14
N GLN A 60 -9.45 -1.11 -0.44
CA GLN A 60 -8.51 -1.65 0.52
C GLN A 60 -8.08 -0.60 1.56
N GLY A 61 -7.75 0.62 1.12
CA GLY A 61 -7.25 1.66 2.01
C GLY A 61 -6.15 1.18 2.94
N LEU A 62 -6.22 1.60 4.21
CA LEU A 62 -5.31 1.19 5.29
C LEU A 62 -5.78 -0.05 6.06
N MET A 63 -6.75 -0.82 5.53
CA MET A 63 -7.23 -2.05 6.16
C MET A 63 -6.10 -3.01 6.50
N HIS A 64 -6.26 -3.73 7.62
CA HIS A 64 -5.35 -4.77 8.12
C HIS A 64 -3.95 -4.28 8.52
N ARG A 65 -3.66 -2.99 8.46
CA ARG A 65 -2.41 -2.43 8.95
C ARG A 65 -2.46 -2.26 10.46
N ARG A 66 -1.34 -2.51 11.11
CA ARG A 66 -1.18 -2.36 12.56
C ARG A 66 -0.37 -1.13 12.95
N ILE A 67 0.39 -0.58 12.00
CA ILE A 67 1.28 0.56 12.22
C ILE A 67 1.21 1.46 10.98
N LEU A 68 1.16 2.76 11.22
CA LEU A 68 1.38 3.82 10.26
C LEU A 68 2.43 4.76 10.84
N PRO A 69 3.64 4.89 10.25
CA PRO A 69 4.67 5.82 10.75
C PRO A 69 4.15 7.27 10.82
N GLU A 70 4.69 8.09 11.69
CA GLU A 70 4.13 9.40 12.04
C GLU A 70 3.87 10.31 10.83
N ASN A 71 4.82 10.38 9.90
CA ASN A 71 4.71 11.23 8.70
C ASN A 71 4.38 10.41 7.44
N ARG A 72 3.56 9.38 7.61
CA ARG A 72 3.01 8.57 6.54
C ARG A 72 1.49 8.69 6.51
N GLY A 73 0.92 8.45 5.33
CA GLY A 73 -0.52 8.46 5.14
C GLY A 73 -0.94 7.78 3.86
N MET A 74 -2.22 7.92 3.53
CA MET A 74 -2.78 7.48 2.26
C MET A 74 -3.62 8.58 1.65
N LEU A 75 -3.37 8.86 0.37
CA LEU A 75 -4.15 9.77 -0.44
C LEU A 75 -5.10 8.97 -1.34
N PHE A 76 -6.38 9.16 -1.14
CA PHE A 76 -7.43 8.63 -2.00
C PHE A 76 -7.71 9.64 -3.11
N VAL A 77 -7.61 9.20 -4.36
CA VAL A 77 -7.95 10.00 -5.53
C VAL A 77 -9.27 9.49 -6.10
N PHE A 78 -10.32 10.29 -6.00
CA PHE A 78 -11.65 9.90 -6.48
C PHE A 78 -11.82 10.24 -7.96
N ARG A 79 -12.60 9.45 -8.70
CA ARG A 79 -12.91 9.71 -10.11
C ARG A 79 -13.75 10.97 -10.23
N GLU A 80 -14.78 11.08 -9.40
CA GLU A 80 -15.75 12.16 -9.44
C GLU A 80 -15.59 13.09 -8.24
N VAL A 81 -15.96 14.35 -8.45
CA VAL A 81 -16.05 15.34 -7.39
C VAL A 81 -17.48 15.29 -6.83
N THR A 82 -17.63 14.59 -5.72
CA THR A 82 -18.94 14.38 -5.07
C THR A 82 -18.79 14.23 -3.56
N HIS A 83 -19.90 14.03 -2.86
CA HIS A 83 -19.87 13.74 -1.42
C HIS A 83 -19.39 12.31 -1.18
N HIS A 84 -18.10 12.18 -0.89
CA HIS A 84 -17.49 10.91 -0.49
C HIS A 84 -17.59 10.73 1.02
N ALA A 85 -17.53 9.47 1.46
CA ALA A 85 -17.48 9.12 2.88
C ALA A 85 -16.43 8.03 3.11
N MET A 86 -15.77 8.06 4.27
CA MET A 86 -14.79 7.09 4.71
C MET A 86 -15.31 6.34 5.93
N TRP A 87 -14.83 5.14 6.16
CA TRP A 87 -15.17 4.27 7.29
C TRP A 87 -13.93 3.53 7.79
N MET A 88 -14.04 2.91 8.98
CA MET A 88 -12.90 2.24 9.63
C MET A 88 -13.04 0.71 9.66
N LYS A 89 -13.87 0.14 8.78
CA LYS A 89 -14.03 -1.32 8.69
C LYS A 89 -12.67 -1.99 8.45
N ASN A 90 -12.35 -3.01 9.24
CA ASN A 90 -11.08 -3.75 9.18
C ASN A 90 -9.81 -2.89 9.33
N THR A 91 -9.92 -1.66 9.83
CA THR A 91 -8.80 -0.75 10.06
C THR A 91 -8.50 -0.68 11.55
N TYR A 92 -7.29 -1.10 11.95
CA TYR A 92 -6.90 -1.21 13.35
C TYR A 92 -6.20 0.04 13.89
N ILE A 93 -5.72 0.90 13.00
CA ILE A 93 -5.01 2.13 13.34
C ILE A 93 -6.03 3.25 13.52
N PRO A 94 -6.02 4.01 14.63
CA PRO A 94 -6.84 5.22 14.73
C PRO A 94 -6.35 6.27 13.73
N LEU A 95 -7.25 6.83 12.93
CA LEU A 95 -6.94 7.74 11.84
C LEU A 95 -7.68 9.06 11.94
N SER A 96 -7.11 10.10 11.33
CA SER A 96 -7.83 11.31 10.94
C SER A 96 -7.93 11.37 9.42
N VAL A 97 -9.08 11.73 8.89
CA VAL A 97 -9.28 11.98 7.46
C VAL A 97 -9.50 13.47 7.20
N ALA A 98 -8.82 14.02 6.19
CA ALA A 98 -9.11 15.33 5.62
C ALA A 98 -9.69 15.15 4.22
N PHE A 99 -10.88 15.68 3.97
CA PHE A 99 -11.47 15.76 2.63
C PHE A 99 -11.01 17.04 1.94
N LEU A 100 -10.67 16.94 0.65
CA LEU A 100 -10.07 18.03 -0.12
C LEU A 100 -10.87 18.31 -1.39
N ASP A 101 -10.97 19.57 -1.76
CA ASP A 101 -11.48 19.97 -3.07
C ASP A 101 -10.46 19.69 -4.19
N GLU A 102 -10.81 20.01 -5.44
CA GLU A 102 -9.94 19.82 -6.62
C GLU A 102 -8.64 20.64 -6.54
N ARG A 103 -8.62 21.73 -5.77
CA ARG A 103 -7.46 22.61 -5.59
C ARG A 103 -6.60 22.17 -4.41
N GLY A 104 -6.99 21.10 -3.70
CA GLY A 104 -6.28 20.59 -2.52
C GLY A 104 -6.57 21.38 -1.23
N VAL A 105 -7.63 22.17 -1.22
CA VAL A 105 -8.06 22.88 0.00
C VAL A 105 -8.84 21.93 0.88
N ILE A 106 -8.48 21.86 2.17
CA ILE A 106 -9.16 21.03 3.15
C ILE A 106 -10.59 21.56 3.39
N ILE A 107 -11.56 20.71 3.09
CA ILE A 107 -13.01 20.99 3.29
C ILE A 107 -13.38 20.79 4.76
N ASN A 108 -13.10 19.61 5.29
CA ASN A 108 -13.31 19.22 6.69
C ASN A 108 -12.31 18.13 7.09
N ILE A 109 -12.15 17.98 8.41
CA ILE A 109 -11.32 16.94 9.03
C ILE A 109 -12.21 16.18 10.01
N ALA A 110 -12.06 14.86 10.08
CA ALA A 110 -12.73 13.99 11.04
C ALA A 110 -11.76 12.99 11.65
N ASP A 111 -11.84 12.78 12.96
CA ASP A 111 -11.17 11.69 13.64
C ASP A 111 -12.04 10.44 13.60
N MET A 112 -11.43 9.30 13.26
CA MET A 112 -12.12 8.05 13.02
C MET A 112 -11.65 6.97 13.97
N GLN A 113 -12.61 6.28 14.61
CA GLN A 113 -12.30 5.21 15.56
C GLN A 113 -12.08 3.87 14.86
N PRO A 114 -11.05 3.09 15.26
CA PRO A 114 -10.76 1.80 14.66
C PRO A 114 -11.95 0.84 14.68
N GLN A 115 -12.07 0.05 13.61
CA GLN A 115 -13.03 -1.06 13.48
C GLN A 115 -14.51 -0.67 13.58
N THR A 116 -14.83 0.60 13.36
CA THR A 116 -16.23 1.06 13.27
C THR A 116 -16.73 1.05 11.83
N SER A 117 -18.03 0.93 11.67
CA SER A 117 -18.72 1.08 10.38
C SER A 117 -19.37 2.45 10.22
N ASP A 118 -19.13 3.34 11.18
CA ASP A 118 -19.59 4.72 11.11
C ASP A 118 -18.99 5.41 9.89
N THR A 119 -19.80 6.15 9.17
CA THR A 119 -19.37 6.88 7.99
C THR A 119 -19.03 8.32 8.34
N HIS A 120 -17.86 8.76 7.89
CA HIS A 120 -17.40 10.13 8.02
C HIS A 120 -17.46 10.77 6.63
N ALA A 121 -18.38 11.70 6.42
CA ALA A 121 -18.65 12.29 5.12
C ALA A 121 -17.87 13.58 4.87
N ALA A 122 -17.56 13.83 3.59
CA ALA A 122 -17.13 15.14 3.14
C ALA A 122 -18.29 16.15 3.28
N ALA A 123 -18.02 17.30 3.89
CA ALA A 123 -19.01 18.36 4.10
C ALA A 123 -19.41 19.06 2.78
N LYS A 124 -18.61 18.93 1.73
CA LYS A 124 -18.82 19.43 0.36
C LYS A 124 -18.28 18.40 -0.63
N PRO A 125 -18.59 18.49 -1.93
CA PRO A 125 -17.99 17.66 -2.96
C PRO A 125 -16.46 17.67 -2.86
N ALA A 126 -15.84 16.49 -2.77
CA ALA A 126 -14.40 16.29 -2.58
C ALA A 126 -13.80 15.54 -3.76
N LYS A 127 -12.58 15.89 -4.15
CA LYS A 127 -11.76 15.20 -5.15
C LYS A 127 -10.80 14.22 -4.51
N TYR A 128 -10.36 14.50 -3.26
CA TYR A 128 -9.39 13.68 -2.55
C TYR A 128 -9.82 13.49 -1.09
N ALA A 129 -9.28 12.43 -0.48
CA ALA A 129 -9.25 12.28 0.96
C ALA A 129 -7.82 11.92 1.38
N LEU A 130 -7.33 12.51 2.46
CA LEU A 130 -6.03 12.22 3.04
C LEU A 130 -6.20 11.61 4.42
N GLU A 131 -5.82 10.33 4.57
CA GLU A 131 -5.78 9.63 5.87
C GLU A 131 -4.37 9.67 6.46
N VAL A 132 -4.29 10.01 7.74
CA VAL A 132 -3.06 10.05 8.55
C VAL A 132 -3.37 9.53 9.95
N ASN A 133 -2.34 9.34 10.79
CA ASN A 133 -2.56 8.99 12.20
C ASN A 133 -3.49 9.98 12.88
N GLN A 134 -4.36 9.48 13.74
CA GLN A 134 -5.32 10.29 14.47
C GLN A 134 -4.63 11.45 15.22
N GLY A 135 -5.21 12.63 15.09
CA GLY A 135 -4.69 13.86 15.69
C GLY A 135 -3.49 14.48 14.96
N TRP A 136 -3.01 13.93 13.83
CA TRP A 136 -1.87 14.48 13.10
C TRP A 136 -2.09 15.95 12.68
N PHE A 137 -3.29 16.28 12.20
CA PHE A 137 -3.67 17.65 11.84
C PHE A 137 -3.76 18.57 13.05
N ALA A 138 -4.45 18.11 14.11
CA ALA A 138 -4.67 18.89 15.31
C ALA A 138 -3.34 19.26 16.03
N LYS A 139 -2.42 18.30 16.14
CA LYS A 139 -1.08 18.52 16.72
C LYS A 139 -0.25 19.59 15.99
N ARG A 140 -0.58 19.84 14.71
CA ARG A 140 0.11 20.81 13.85
C ARG A 140 -0.68 22.09 13.61
N GLY A 141 -1.83 22.23 14.30
CA GLY A 141 -2.71 23.40 14.15
C GLY A 141 -3.35 23.52 12.77
N ILE A 142 -3.37 22.43 11.98
CA ILE A 142 -3.94 22.40 10.64
C ILE A 142 -5.46 22.31 10.74
N LYS A 143 -6.14 23.20 10.03
CA LYS A 143 -7.60 23.37 10.08
C LYS A 143 -8.18 23.31 8.66
N PRO A 144 -9.52 23.13 8.51
CA PRO A 144 -10.21 23.37 7.24
C PRO A 144 -9.84 24.74 6.65
N GLY A 145 -9.68 24.80 5.34
CA GLY A 145 -9.16 25.96 4.60
C GLY A 145 -7.66 25.93 4.33
N ALA A 146 -6.86 25.09 5.01
CA ALA A 146 -5.46 24.89 4.65
C ALA A 146 -5.34 24.16 3.31
N THR A 147 -4.27 24.47 2.57
CA THR A 147 -3.98 23.84 1.27
C THR A 147 -2.94 22.75 1.42
N ILE A 148 -3.12 21.64 0.69
CA ILE A 148 -2.15 20.55 0.56
C ILE A 148 -1.43 20.73 -0.78
N GLU A 149 -0.11 20.79 -0.72
CA GLU A 149 0.77 20.91 -1.87
C GLU A 149 1.31 19.54 -2.29
N GLY A 150 1.57 19.34 -3.59
CA GLY A 150 2.17 18.12 -4.13
C GLY A 150 1.14 17.15 -4.74
N LEU A 151 -0.13 17.48 -4.73
CA LEU A 151 -1.22 16.66 -5.31
C LEU A 151 -1.08 16.45 -6.82
N GLU A 152 -0.40 17.37 -7.53
CA GLU A 152 -0.11 17.26 -8.96
C GLU A 152 0.77 16.06 -9.31
N ARG A 153 1.42 15.45 -8.32
CA ARG A 153 2.23 14.22 -8.48
C ARG A 153 1.39 12.95 -8.41
N ALA A 154 0.15 13.06 -7.94
CA ALA A 154 -0.72 11.91 -7.84
C ALA A 154 -1.17 11.46 -9.24
N PRO A 155 -1.13 10.13 -9.52
CA PRO A 155 -1.73 9.61 -10.74
C PRO A 155 -3.23 9.90 -10.75
N PRO A 156 -3.82 10.06 -11.97
CA PRO A 156 -5.26 10.21 -12.08
C PRO A 156 -5.99 8.98 -11.58
N ALA A 157 -7.23 9.18 -11.11
CA ALA A 157 -8.08 8.08 -10.67
C ALA A 157 -8.43 7.15 -11.84
N ARG A 158 -8.37 5.85 -11.55
CA ARG A 158 -8.64 4.75 -12.48
C ARG A 158 -9.84 3.94 -12.02
#